data_a0c5efde6bdf773c4bb2fa8d51f30b99
#
_entry.id   a0c5efde6bdf773c4bb2fa8d51f30b99
#
_cell.length_a   1.000
_cell.length_b   1.000
_cell.length_c   1.000
_cell.angle_alpha   90.00
_cell.angle_beta   90.00
_cell.angle_gamma   90.00
#
_symmetry.space_group_name_H-M   'P 1'
#
loop_
_entity.id
_entity.type
_entity.pdbx_description
1 polymer ?
#
loop_
_entity_poly.entity_id
_entity_poly.type
_entity_poly.pdbx_seq_one_letter_code
_entity_poly.pdbx_strand_id
1 'polypeptide(L)'
;MEKLILVSHGAFCEGLKDSVEMILGPQDYIHTAALTPEMGPEDFEKALDALIDEGDQVTVFADLLGGTPANTVSKKIMNGSDLNLYVGMSLPMVMSYINGKMIGEQPDYVQKAQEGIIHINALLNQDDDDDNE
;
A
#
# COMPACT_ATOMS: atom_id res chain seq x y z
N MET A 1 -8.58 -16.29 1.99
CA MET A 1 -7.44 -15.96 1.13
C MET A 1 -6.80 -14.67 1.61
N GLU A 2 -5.51 -14.59 1.55
CA GLU A 2 -4.79 -13.39 1.93
C GLU A 2 -4.69 -12.43 0.74
N LYS A 3 -5.15 -11.19 0.91
CA LYS A 3 -5.17 -10.19 -0.16
C LYS A 3 -4.55 -8.87 0.28
N LEU A 4 -3.87 -8.22 -0.65
CA LEU A 4 -3.43 -6.83 -0.52
C LEU A 4 -4.23 -5.98 -1.50
N ILE A 5 -4.89 -4.95 -0.99
CA ILE A 5 -5.66 -4.02 -1.82
C ILE A 5 -5.01 -2.65 -1.73
N LEU A 6 -4.64 -2.09 -2.88
CA LEU A 6 -4.09 -0.74 -2.99
C LEU A 6 -5.22 0.20 -3.39
N VAL A 7 -5.48 1.21 -2.59
CA VAL A 7 -6.54 2.19 -2.86
C VAL A 7 -5.94 3.58 -2.99
N SER A 8 -6.46 4.37 -3.93
CA SER A 8 -5.92 5.70 -4.17
C SER A 8 -6.90 6.62 -4.88
N HIS A 9 -6.59 7.90 -4.85
CA HIS A 9 -7.15 8.87 -5.79
C HIS A 9 -6.56 8.57 -7.17
N GLY A 10 -7.42 8.43 -8.18
CA GLY A 10 -6.96 8.19 -9.54
C GLY A 10 -6.12 6.92 -9.68
N ALA A 11 -5.34 6.87 -10.72
CA ALA A 11 -4.60 5.69 -11.15
C ALA A 11 -3.30 5.41 -10.37
N PHE A 12 -3.03 6.12 -9.29
CA PHE A 12 -1.80 5.95 -8.52
C PHE A 12 -1.62 4.50 -8.04
N CYS A 13 -2.68 3.89 -7.50
CA CYS A 13 -2.62 2.51 -7.03
C CYS A 13 -2.33 1.52 -8.16
N GLU A 14 -2.89 1.75 -9.34
CA GLU A 14 -2.67 0.90 -10.51
C GLU A 14 -1.22 1.00 -11.00
N GLY A 15 -0.67 2.22 -11.04
CA GLY A 15 0.72 2.46 -11.41
C GLY A 15 1.69 1.87 -10.40
N LEU A 16 1.35 1.92 -9.12
CA LEU A 16 2.16 1.33 -8.06
C LEU A 16 2.22 -0.20 -8.20
N LYS A 17 1.08 -0.83 -8.48
CA LYS A 17 1.03 -2.27 -8.76
C LYS A 17 1.87 -2.60 -10.00
N ASP A 18 1.72 -1.84 -11.07
CA ASP A 18 2.48 -2.02 -12.30
C ASP A 18 3.99 -1.95 -12.04
N SER A 19 4.43 -0.95 -11.29
CA SER A 19 5.85 -0.78 -10.96
C SER A 19 6.40 -1.93 -10.11
N VAL A 20 5.65 -2.37 -9.10
CA VAL A 20 6.11 -3.46 -8.26
C VAL A 20 6.17 -4.78 -9.02
N GLU A 21 5.26 -4.99 -9.94
CA GLU A 21 5.26 -6.19 -10.79
C GLU A 21 6.40 -6.17 -11.81
N MET A 22 6.82 -4.99 -12.25
CA MET A 22 8.02 -4.86 -13.09
C MET A 22 9.28 -5.33 -12.35
N ILE A 23 9.35 -5.08 -11.04
CA ILE A 23 10.53 -5.42 -10.22
C ILE A 23 10.48 -6.87 -9.73
N LEU A 24 9.32 -7.31 -9.23
CA LEU A 24 9.18 -8.58 -8.51
C LEU A 24 8.33 -9.62 -9.26
N GLY A 25 7.81 -9.28 -10.43
CA GLY A 25 6.94 -10.16 -11.21
C GLY A 25 5.47 -10.06 -10.80
N PRO A 26 4.58 -10.74 -11.55
CA PRO A 26 3.13 -10.70 -11.29
C PRO A 26 2.77 -11.21 -9.90
N GLN A 27 1.77 -10.56 -9.28
CA GLN A 27 1.29 -10.89 -7.94
C GLN A 27 -0.23 -11.01 -7.98
N ASP A 28 -0.74 -12.24 -7.96
CA ASP A 28 -2.18 -12.54 -8.14
C ASP A 28 -3.04 -12.02 -7.00
N TYR A 29 -2.46 -11.83 -5.81
CA TYR A 29 -3.19 -11.43 -4.61
C TYR A 29 -3.23 -9.91 -4.40
N ILE A 30 -2.60 -9.13 -5.29
CA ILE A 30 -2.64 -7.66 -5.23
C ILE A 30 -3.75 -7.14 -6.12
N HIS A 31 -4.67 -6.39 -5.53
CA HIS A 31 -5.81 -5.78 -6.22
C HIS A 31 -5.77 -4.27 -6.05
N THR A 32 -6.46 -3.55 -6.92
CA THR A 32 -6.49 -2.09 -6.85
C THR A 32 -7.92 -1.59 -6.91
N ALA A 33 -8.19 -0.52 -6.17
CA ALA A 33 -9.44 0.22 -6.25
C ALA A 33 -9.12 1.71 -6.36
N ALA A 34 -9.32 2.27 -7.54
CA ALA A 34 -9.03 3.66 -7.84
C ALA A 34 -10.30 4.51 -7.73
N LEU A 35 -10.20 5.62 -6.99
CA LEU A 35 -11.27 6.62 -6.96
C LEU A 35 -11.13 7.49 -8.20
N THR A 36 -12.07 7.38 -9.12
CA THR A 36 -12.09 8.21 -10.32
C THR A 36 -12.88 9.50 -10.09
N PRO A 37 -12.71 10.54 -10.95
CA PRO A 37 -13.43 11.81 -10.76
C PRO A 37 -14.95 11.69 -10.77
N GLU A 38 -15.50 10.68 -11.43
CA GLU A 38 -16.95 10.46 -11.53
C GLU A 38 -17.53 9.74 -10.31
N MET A 39 -16.68 9.14 -9.47
CA MET A 39 -17.13 8.34 -8.33
C MET A 39 -17.42 9.20 -7.11
N GLY A 40 -18.56 8.94 -6.47
CA GLY A 40 -18.81 9.34 -5.10
C GLY A 40 -18.27 8.29 -4.12
N PRO A 41 -18.33 8.56 -2.80
CA PRO A 41 -17.88 7.60 -1.80
C PRO A 41 -18.58 6.26 -1.87
N GLU A 42 -19.85 6.24 -2.22
CA GLU A 42 -20.64 4.99 -2.33
C GLU A 42 -20.17 4.13 -3.50
N ASP A 43 -19.84 4.76 -4.63
CA ASP A 43 -19.33 4.05 -5.80
C ASP A 43 -17.99 3.40 -5.49
N PHE A 44 -17.13 4.13 -4.80
CA PHE A 44 -15.83 3.62 -4.38
C PHE A 44 -15.97 2.46 -3.40
N GLU A 45 -16.89 2.58 -2.43
CA GLU A 45 -17.17 1.51 -1.48
C GLU A 45 -17.60 0.22 -2.17
N LYS A 46 -18.47 0.34 -3.19
CA LYS A 46 -18.90 -0.82 -3.98
C LYS A 46 -17.74 -1.47 -4.73
N ALA A 47 -16.86 -0.65 -5.30
CA ALA A 47 -15.69 -1.17 -6.01
C ALA A 47 -14.74 -1.91 -5.05
N LEU A 48 -14.57 -1.39 -3.84
CA LEU A 48 -13.76 -2.03 -2.81
C LEU A 48 -14.40 -3.35 -2.37
N ASP A 49 -15.70 -3.34 -2.08
CA ASP A 49 -16.42 -4.53 -1.62
C ASP A 49 -16.38 -5.67 -2.64
N ALA A 50 -16.38 -5.34 -3.93
CA ALA A 50 -16.29 -6.33 -4.99
C ALA A 50 -14.98 -7.10 -5.00
N LEU A 51 -13.94 -6.58 -4.35
CA LEU A 51 -12.62 -7.21 -4.28
C LEU A 51 -12.46 -8.13 -3.06
N ILE A 52 -13.40 -8.08 -2.12
CA ILE A 52 -13.29 -8.78 -0.85
C ILE A 52 -14.33 -9.90 -0.80
N ASP A 53 -13.87 -11.13 -0.60
CA ASP A 53 -14.72 -12.30 -0.42
C ASP A 53 -14.80 -12.66 1.07
N GLU A 54 -15.86 -13.39 1.44
CA GLU A 54 -16.01 -13.85 2.81
C GLU A 54 -14.84 -14.73 3.22
N GLY A 55 -14.28 -14.46 4.40
CA GLY A 55 -13.15 -15.21 4.94
C GLY A 55 -11.78 -14.70 4.49
N ASP A 56 -11.72 -13.69 3.63
CA ASP A 56 -10.46 -13.10 3.22
C ASP A 56 -9.76 -12.39 4.39
N GLN A 57 -8.44 -12.52 4.44
CA GLN A 57 -7.59 -11.69 5.29
C GLN A 57 -7.05 -10.55 4.44
N VAL A 58 -7.51 -9.33 4.70
CA VAL A 58 -7.25 -8.19 3.83
C VAL A 58 -6.39 -7.14 4.51
N THR A 59 -5.29 -6.80 3.85
CA THR A 59 -4.48 -5.62 4.16
C THR A 59 -4.75 -4.59 3.08
N VAL A 60 -4.99 -3.34 3.48
CA VAL A 60 -5.25 -2.23 2.56
C VAL A 60 -4.16 -1.18 2.74
N PHE A 61 -3.54 -0.79 1.64
CA PHE A 61 -2.64 0.37 1.61
C PHE A 61 -3.33 1.49 0.85
N ALA A 62 -3.44 2.65 1.48
CA ALA A 62 -4.03 3.85 0.87
C ALA A 62 -2.95 4.89 0.60
N ASP A 63 -3.25 5.79 -0.33
CA ASP A 63 -2.30 6.83 -0.76
C ASP A 63 -1.99 7.84 0.35
N LEU A 64 -2.99 8.32 1.07
CA LEU A 64 -2.77 9.31 2.14
C LEU A 64 -3.87 9.26 3.18
N LEU A 65 -3.58 9.87 4.33
CA LEU A 65 -4.54 10.03 5.41
C LEU A 65 -5.56 11.10 5.04
N GLY A 66 -6.84 10.85 5.35
CA GLY A 66 -7.90 11.86 5.26
C GLY A 66 -8.63 11.99 3.93
N GLY A 67 -8.25 11.21 2.92
CA GLY A 67 -8.97 11.21 1.64
C GLY A 67 -10.10 10.18 1.60
N THR A 68 -10.95 10.28 0.59
CA THR A 68 -12.08 9.35 0.42
C THR A 68 -11.66 7.88 0.43
N PRO A 69 -10.58 7.45 -0.26
CA PRO A 69 -10.19 6.05 -0.21
C PRO A 69 -9.88 5.56 1.21
N ALA A 70 -9.04 6.27 1.95
CA ALA A 70 -8.70 5.88 3.32
C ALA A 70 -9.90 5.97 4.25
N ASN A 71 -10.70 7.04 4.13
CA ASN A 71 -11.87 7.24 4.99
C ASN A 71 -12.92 6.17 4.78
N THR A 72 -13.12 5.69 3.56
CA THR A 72 -14.06 4.60 3.27
C THR A 72 -13.65 3.32 3.99
N VAL A 73 -12.36 2.96 3.92
CA VAL A 73 -11.84 1.78 4.61
C VAL A 73 -11.92 1.96 6.14
N SER A 74 -11.55 3.13 6.65
CA SER A 74 -11.63 3.44 8.09
C SER A 74 -13.05 3.27 8.63
N LYS A 75 -14.04 3.73 7.87
CA LYS A 75 -15.45 3.60 8.25
C LYS A 75 -15.88 2.14 8.33
N LYS A 76 -15.43 1.33 7.40
CA LYS A 76 -15.70 -0.11 7.42
C LYS A 76 -15.09 -0.77 8.65
N ILE A 77 -13.87 -0.40 9.02
CA ILE A 77 -13.19 -0.91 10.22
C ILE A 77 -13.99 -0.52 11.47
N MET A 78 -14.42 0.74 11.56
CA MET A 78 -15.22 1.21 12.70
C MET A 78 -16.56 0.48 12.81
N ASN A 79 -17.09 0.00 11.69
CA ASN A 79 -18.35 -0.74 11.64
C ASN A 79 -18.17 -2.26 11.79
N GLY A 80 -16.96 -2.71 12.13
CA GLY A 80 -16.70 -4.11 12.47
C GLY A 80 -15.99 -4.95 11.40
N SER A 81 -15.65 -4.38 10.24
CA SER A 81 -14.90 -5.11 9.21
C SER A 81 -13.47 -5.39 9.68
N ASP A 82 -12.98 -6.60 9.42
CA ASP A 82 -11.63 -7.01 9.79
C ASP A 82 -10.65 -6.68 8.65
N LEU A 83 -10.32 -5.41 8.53
CA LEU A 83 -9.38 -4.90 7.55
C LEU A 83 -8.21 -4.23 8.25
N ASN A 84 -7.00 -4.47 7.75
CA ASN A 84 -5.78 -3.82 8.24
C ASN A 84 -5.43 -2.67 7.30
N LEU A 85 -5.56 -1.44 7.76
CA LEU A 85 -5.34 -0.26 6.92
C LEU A 85 -4.06 0.48 7.29
N TYR A 86 -3.24 0.72 6.28
CA TYR A 86 -2.05 1.58 6.36
C TYR A 86 -2.18 2.68 5.33
N VAL A 87 -1.78 3.91 5.66
CA VAL A 87 -1.79 5.04 4.74
C VAL A 87 -0.37 5.50 4.43
N GLY A 88 -0.21 6.27 3.37
CA GLY A 88 1.10 6.72 2.94
C GLY A 88 1.86 5.67 2.14
N MET A 89 1.15 4.87 1.35
CA MET A 89 1.77 3.78 0.61
C MET A 89 2.83 4.27 -0.36
N SER A 90 3.84 3.44 -0.53
CA SER A 90 4.98 3.68 -1.39
C SER A 90 5.45 2.36 -2.00
N LEU A 91 6.31 2.44 -2.99
CA LEU A 91 6.89 1.25 -3.61
C LEU A 91 7.62 0.38 -2.58
N PRO A 92 8.51 0.92 -1.71
CA PRO A 92 9.14 0.10 -0.66
C PRO A 92 8.14 -0.56 0.28
N MET A 93 7.03 0.10 0.62
CA MET A 93 6.01 -0.46 1.49
C MET A 93 5.35 -1.69 0.85
N VAL A 94 4.95 -1.58 -0.42
CA VAL A 94 4.34 -2.70 -1.15
C VAL A 94 5.35 -3.84 -1.32
N MET A 95 6.59 -3.52 -1.65
CA MET A 95 7.65 -4.53 -1.78
C MET A 95 7.87 -5.28 -0.47
N SER A 96 7.77 -4.62 0.67
CA SER A 96 7.92 -5.27 1.97
C SER A 96 6.81 -6.30 2.23
N TYR A 97 5.59 -6.02 1.78
CA TYR A 97 4.49 -6.97 1.87
C TYR A 97 4.80 -8.24 1.07
N ILE A 98 5.24 -8.07 -0.17
CA ILE A 98 5.56 -9.20 -1.05
C ILE A 98 6.72 -10.02 -0.47
N ASN A 99 7.78 -9.35 -0.04
CA ASN A 99 8.95 -10.02 0.55
C ASN A 99 8.56 -10.80 1.81
N GLY A 100 7.73 -10.21 2.67
CA GLY A 100 7.24 -10.88 3.86
C GLY A 100 6.44 -12.13 3.54
N LYS A 101 5.59 -12.05 2.52
CA LYS A 101 4.79 -13.20 2.06
C LYS A 101 5.68 -14.32 1.54
N MET A 102 6.74 -13.99 0.83
CA MET A 102 7.67 -14.98 0.26
C MET A 102 8.43 -15.76 1.34
N ILE A 103 8.76 -15.13 2.47
CA ILE A 103 9.53 -15.75 3.55
C ILE A 103 8.67 -16.15 4.75
N GLY A 104 7.34 -15.97 4.67
CA GLY A 104 6.43 -16.35 5.75
C GLY A 104 6.48 -15.45 6.98
N GLU A 105 6.90 -14.19 6.82
CA GLU A 105 6.98 -13.21 7.91
C GLU A 105 6.02 -12.06 7.65
N GLN A 106 5.59 -11.39 8.73
CA GLN A 106 4.80 -10.17 8.64
C GLN A 106 5.69 -8.98 9.03
N PRO A 107 6.18 -8.19 8.05
CA PRO A 107 7.03 -7.05 8.34
C PRO A 107 6.29 -5.93 9.06
N ASP A 108 7.04 -5.04 9.69
CA ASP A 108 6.52 -3.74 10.10
C ASP A 108 6.48 -2.83 8.87
N TYR A 109 5.31 -2.70 8.27
CA TYR A 109 5.15 -1.95 7.01
C TYR A 109 5.45 -0.46 7.17
N VAL A 110 5.13 0.11 8.34
CA VAL A 110 5.43 1.53 8.62
C VAL A 110 6.93 1.76 8.65
N GLN A 111 7.65 0.90 9.37
CA GLN A 111 9.12 1.00 9.44
C GLN A 111 9.76 0.82 8.07
N LYS A 112 9.32 -0.18 7.31
CA LYS A 112 9.86 -0.45 5.97
C LYS A 112 9.62 0.72 5.01
N ALA A 113 8.43 1.34 5.10
CA ALA A 113 8.13 2.53 4.30
C ALA A 113 9.05 3.69 4.67
N GLN A 114 9.25 3.93 5.97
CA GLN A 114 10.11 5.00 6.47
C GLN A 114 11.57 4.80 6.07
N GLU A 115 12.06 3.57 6.10
CA GLU A 115 13.41 3.24 5.68
C GLU A 115 13.67 3.54 4.20
N GLY A 116 12.61 3.57 3.38
CA GLY A 116 12.70 3.89 1.96
C GLY A 116 12.77 5.38 1.65
N ILE A 117 12.64 6.24 2.65
CA ILE A 117 12.71 7.69 2.47
C ILE A 117 14.13 8.16 2.83
N ILE A 118 14.92 8.47 1.80
CA ILE A 118 16.35 8.74 1.97
C ILE A 118 16.73 10.00 1.19
N HIS A 119 17.44 10.93 1.87
CA HIS A 119 18.07 12.06 1.21
C HIS A 119 19.46 11.62 0.73
N ILE A 120 19.57 11.32 -0.54
CA ILE A 120 20.80 10.74 -1.11
C ILE A 120 22.03 11.62 -0.88
N ASN A 121 21.86 12.95 -1.00
CA ASN A 121 22.97 13.88 -0.78
C ASN A 121 23.56 13.75 0.64
N ALA A 122 22.72 13.59 1.65
CA ALA A 122 23.17 13.39 3.03
C ALA A 122 23.92 12.07 3.19
N LEU A 123 23.45 11.02 2.52
CA LEU A 123 24.10 9.71 2.52
C LEU A 123 25.48 9.78 1.87
N LEU A 124 25.61 10.43 0.72
CA LEU A 124 26.87 10.58 0.01
C LEU A 124 27.87 11.46 0.80
N ASN A 125 27.39 12.53 1.43
CA ASN A 125 28.22 13.39 2.27
C ASN A 125 28.76 12.64 3.48
N GLN A 126 27.97 11.76 4.06
CA GLN A 126 28.39 10.92 5.18
C GLN A 126 29.53 9.97 4.78
N ASP A 127 29.43 9.37 3.59
CA ASP A 127 30.47 8.50 3.03
C ASP A 127 31.76 9.30 2.77
N ASP A 128 31.65 10.53 2.24
CA ASP A 128 32.79 11.41 2.01
C ASP A 128 33.49 11.80 3.32
N ASP A 129 32.70 12.09 4.37
CA ASP A 129 33.26 12.40 5.71
C ASP A 129 33.99 11.20 6.29
N ASP A 130 33.46 9.98 6.13
CA ASP A 130 34.13 8.76 6.58
C ASP A 130 35.44 8.51 5.82
N ASP A 131 35.46 8.79 4.51
CA ASP A 131 36.64 8.61 3.66
C ASP A 131 37.74 9.61 3.99
N ASN A 132 37.42 10.75 4.59
CA ASN A 132 38.39 11.79 4.94
C ASN A 132 39.00 11.59 6.32
N GLU A 133 38.65 10.58 7.04
CA GLU A 133 39.26 10.19 8.29
C GLU A 133 40.47 9.29 8.03
#